data_f0abbaa06c3e94995cbd15ad6ddd38d2
#
_entry.id   f0abbaa06c3e94995cbd15ad6ddd38d2
#
_cell.length_a   1.000
_cell.length_b   1.000
_cell.length_c   1.000
_cell.angle_alpha   90.00
_cell.angle_beta   90.00
_cell.angle_gamma   90.00
#
_symmetry.space_group_name_H-M   'P 1'
#
loop_
_entity.id
_entity.type
_entity.pdbx_description
1 polymer ?
#
loop_
_entity_poly.entity_id
_entity_poly.type
_entity_poly.pdbx_seq_one_letter_code
_entity_poly.pdbx_strand_id
1 'polypeptide(L)'
;DSHISRIDLIGKDAIVIKDGKQITEFKEGILPWSIQNPIALVFDEYDAGRPDVMFVIQKVLEKEGSFTLLDQNKVLKQHPLFRLFATTNTIGLGDTTGLYQGTQQLNQGQLDRWNIITTLNYLKFEKELEIILAKSKVLIPRKEKSKSQI
;
A
#
# COMPACT_ATOMS: atom_id res chain seq x y z
N ASP A 1 -0.13 -2.72 5.02
CA ASP A 1 -0.32 -3.61 6.16
C ASP A 1 0.34 -4.97 5.85
N SER A 2 1.40 -5.30 6.58
CA SER A 2 2.22 -6.52 6.40
C SER A 2 1.45 -7.83 6.60
N HIS A 3 0.20 -7.76 7.02
CA HIS A 3 -0.66 -8.91 7.30
C HIS A 3 -1.63 -9.29 6.17
N ILE A 4 -1.66 -8.55 5.07
CA ILE A 4 -2.50 -8.91 3.92
C ILE A 4 -2.07 -10.28 3.38
N SER A 5 -3.02 -11.19 3.28
CA SER A 5 -2.82 -12.48 2.65
C SER A 5 -3.16 -12.44 1.16
N ARG A 6 -2.70 -13.45 0.40
CA ARG A 6 -3.10 -13.62 -1.01
C ARG A 6 -4.63 -13.71 -1.16
N ILE A 7 -5.30 -14.32 -0.21
CA ILE A 7 -6.77 -14.49 -0.20
C ILE A 7 -7.48 -13.14 -0.07
N ASP A 8 -6.98 -12.25 0.80
CA ASP A 8 -7.55 -10.92 0.97
C ASP A 8 -7.31 -10.06 -0.26
N LEU A 9 -6.17 -10.25 -0.91
CA LEU A 9 -5.79 -9.49 -2.09
C LEU A 9 -6.55 -9.91 -3.34
N ILE A 10 -6.60 -11.21 -3.63
CA ILE A 10 -7.20 -11.76 -4.86
C ILE A 10 -8.67 -12.09 -4.68
N GLY A 11 -9.03 -12.70 -3.56
CA GLY A 11 -10.35 -13.23 -3.26
C GLY A 11 -10.32 -14.69 -2.88
N LYS A 12 -11.51 -15.21 -2.58
CA LYS A 12 -11.71 -16.59 -2.14
C LYS A 12 -13.07 -17.11 -2.50
N ASP A 13 -13.18 -18.42 -2.60
CA ASP A 13 -14.47 -19.08 -2.64
C ASP A 13 -15.17 -18.99 -1.29
N ALA A 14 -16.43 -18.64 -1.30
CA ALA A 14 -17.29 -18.56 -0.13
C ALA A 14 -18.57 -19.35 -0.36
N ILE A 15 -19.01 -20.08 0.66
CA ILE A 15 -20.31 -20.74 0.64
C ILE A 15 -21.36 -19.68 0.98
N VAL A 16 -22.31 -19.48 0.07
CA VAL A 16 -23.45 -18.58 0.24
C VAL A 16 -24.75 -19.36 0.12
N ILE A 17 -25.81 -18.90 0.78
CA ILE A 17 -27.14 -19.49 0.66
C ILE A 17 -27.94 -18.62 -0.33
N LYS A 18 -28.33 -19.21 -1.47
CA LYS A 18 -29.26 -18.61 -2.42
C LYS A 18 -30.46 -19.56 -2.61
N ASP A 19 -31.64 -19.03 -2.45
CA ASP A 19 -32.91 -19.79 -2.56
C ASP A 19 -32.95 -21.07 -1.71
N GLY A 20 -32.40 -21.00 -0.49
CA GLY A 20 -32.34 -22.13 0.45
C GLY A 20 -31.30 -23.21 0.10
N LYS A 21 -30.48 -23.02 -0.94
CA LYS A 21 -29.41 -23.93 -1.34
C LYS A 21 -28.04 -23.34 -1.06
N GLN A 22 -27.13 -24.17 -0.59
CA GLN A 22 -25.72 -23.80 -0.47
C GLN A 22 -25.06 -23.83 -1.84
N ILE A 23 -24.47 -22.72 -2.24
CA ILE A 23 -23.67 -22.62 -3.46
C ILE A 23 -22.30 -22.03 -3.13
N THR A 24 -21.29 -22.43 -3.89
CA THR A 24 -19.96 -21.80 -3.81
C THR A 24 -19.93 -20.60 -4.75
N GLU A 25 -19.58 -19.44 -4.24
CA GLU A 25 -19.43 -18.20 -5.00
C GLU A 25 -18.06 -17.58 -4.71
N PHE A 26 -17.34 -17.20 -5.76
CA PHE A 26 -16.08 -16.49 -5.59
C PHE A 26 -16.33 -15.04 -5.17
N LYS A 27 -15.75 -14.66 -4.04
CA LYS A 27 -15.73 -13.26 -3.57
C LYS A 27 -14.42 -12.62 -3.97
N GLU A 28 -14.48 -11.65 -4.87
CA GLU A 28 -13.32 -10.90 -5.32
C GLU A 28 -12.66 -10.16 -4.16
N GLY A 29 -11.33 -10.18 -4.14
CA GLY A 29 -10.51 -9.34 -3.27
C GLY A 29 -10.35 -7.93 -3.84
N ILE A 30 -9.54 -7.12 -3.14
CA ILE A 30 -9.38 -5.71 -3.50
C ILE A 30 -8.64 -5.52 -4.84
N LEU A 31 -7.69 -6.39 -5.20
CA LEU A 31 -6.84 -6.23 -6.37
C LEU A 31 -7.60 -6.42 -7.69
N PRO A 32 -8.37 -7.50 -7.91
CA PRO A 32 -9.16 -7.67 -9.14
C PRO A 32 -10.13 -6.52 -9.39
N TRP A 33 -10.78 -6.04 -8.34
CA TRP A 33 -11.64 -4.88 -8.42
C TRP A 33 -10.86 -3.61 -8.78
N SER A 34 -9.74 -3.37 -8.09
CA SER A 34 -8.90 -2.18 -8.29
C SER A 34 -8.38 -2.08 -9.72
N ILE A 35 -7.88 -3.18 -10.27
CA ILE A 35 -7.32 -3.23 -11.63
C ILE A 35 -8.34 -2.79 -12.68
N GLN A 36 -9.60 -3.10 -12.49
CA GLN A 36 -10.68 -2.81 -13.45
C GLN A 36 -11.24 -1.40 -13.33
N ASN A 37 -10.82 -0.62 -12.35
CA ASN A 37 -11.36 0.70 -12.03
C ASN A 37 -10.33 1.83 -12.17
N PRO A 38 -10.78 3.08 -12.45
CA PRO A 38 -9.90 4.25 -12.57
C PRO A 38 -9.45 4.77 -11.19
N ILE A 39 -8.68 4.00 -10.47
CA ILE A 39 -8.23 4.29 -9.11
C ILE A 39 -6.72 4.18 -8.97
N ALA A 40 -6.20 4.71 -7.88
CA ALA A 40 -4.85 4.48 -7.38
C ALA A 40 -4.91 3.45 -6.24
N LEU A 41 -4.18 2.34 -6.38
CA LEU A 41 -3.98 1.36 -5.32
C LEU A 41 -2.59 1.57 -4.72
N VAL A 42 -2.50 1.68 -3.41
CA VAL A 42 -1.24 1.91 -2.69
C VAL A 42 -0.95 0.71 -1.79
N PHE A 43 0.22 0.10 -1.98
CA PHE A 43 0.77 -0.89 -1.06
C PHE A 43 1.74 -0.19 -0.11
N ASP A 44 1.33 -0.05 1.12
CA ASP A 44 2.17 0.50 2.17
C ASP A 44 3.07 -0.59 2.76
N GLU A 45 4.33 -0.27 3.01
CA GLU A 45 5.35 -1.21 3.52
C GLU A 45 5.53 -2.45 2.61
N TYR A 46 5.64 -2.24 1.30
CA TYR A 46 5.75 -3.31 0.31
C TYR A 46 6.92 -4.27 0.58
N ASP A 47 8.03 -3.76 1.11
CA ASP A 47 9.22 -4.53 1.47
C ASP A 47 9.04 -5.42 2.71
N ALA A 48 8.01 -5.17 3.54
CA ALA A 48 7.60 -6.03 4.64
C ALA A 48 6.49 -7.03 4.25
N GLY A 49 6.04 -7.00 2.98
CA GLY A 49 4.97 -7.83 2.47
C GLY A 49 5.34 -9.32 2.40
N ARG A 50 4.32 -10.18 2.41
CA ARG A 50 4.51 -11.62 2.22
C ARG A 50 4.97 -11.93 0.79
N PRO A 51 5.88 -12.88 0.58
CA PRO A 51 6.39 -13.22 -0.75
C PRO A 51 5.30 -13.62 -1.74
N ASP A 52 4.28 -14.35 -1.30
CA ASP A 52 3.16 -14.79 -2.14
C ASP A 52 2.32 -13.60 -2.66
N VAL A 53 2.14 -12.56 -1.84
CA VAL A 53 1.49 -11.29 -2.22
C VAL A 53 2.37 -10.51 -3.19
N MET A 54 3.66 -10.43 -2.92
CA MET A 54 4.62 -9.71 -3.78
C MET A 54 4.67 -10.30 -5.19
N PHE A 55 4.61 -11.64 -5.34
CA PHE A 55 4.55 -12.29 -6.64
C PHE A 55 3.28 -11.94 -7.43
N VAL A 56 2.15 -11.80 -6.75
CA VAL A 56 0.90 -11.36 -7.40
C VAL A 56 1.04 -9.93 -7.92
N ILE A 57 1.62 -9.03 -7.11
CA ILE A 57 1.82 -7.63 -7.49
C ILE A 57 2.78 -7.51 -8.68
N GLN A 58 3.85 -8.31 -8.72
CA GLN A 58 4.77 -8.34 -9.86
C GLN A 58 4.08 -8.63 -11.18
N LYS A 59 3.12 -9.57 -11.19
CA LYS A 59 2.34 -9.88 -12.40
C LYS A 59 1.49 -8.70 -12.87
N VAL A 60 0.97 -7.89 -11.95
CA VAL A 60 0.23 -6.67 -12.28
C VAL A 60 1.13 -5.60 -12.90
N LEU A 61 2.41 -5.58 -12.52
CA LEU A 61 3.41 -4.64 -13.03
C LEU A 61 3.97 -5.04 -14.40
N GLU A 62 3.69 -6.24 -14.89
CA GLU A 62 4.12 -6.68 -16.22
C GLU A 62 3.43 -5.86 -17.33
N LYS A 63 4.15 -5.66 -18.44
CA LYS A 63 3.78 -4.70 -19.50
C LYS A 63 2.47 -5.00 -20.24
N GLU A 64 1.96 -6.22 -20.16
CA GLU A 64 0.77 -6.61 -20.95
C GLU A 64 -0.56 -6.10 -20.38
N GLY A 65 -0.55 -5.43 -19.23
CA GLY A 65 -1.74 -4.81 -18.64
C GLY A 65 -2.89 -5.81 -18.38
N SER A 66 -2.57 -7.09 -18.24
CA SER A 66 -3.53 -8.15 -17.97
C SER A 66 -3.17 -8.91 -16.70
N PHE A 67 -4.18 -9.29 -15.94
CA PHE A 67 -4.03 -10.09 -14.74
C PHE A 67 -4.91 -11.34 -14.84
N THR A 68 -4.29 -12.52 -14.73
CA THR A 68 -5.03 -13.79 -14.81
C THR A 68 -5.43 -14.27 -13.43
N LEU A 69 -6.72 -14.36 -13.21
CA LEU A 69 -7.32 -15.05 -12.05
C LEU A 69 -7.41 -16.54 -12.39
N LEU A 70 -6.40 -17.31 -11.96
CA LEU A 70 -6.34 -18.75 -12.27
C LEU A 70 -7.53 -19.51 -11.69
N ASP A 71 -7.93 -19.19 -10.46
CA ASP A 71 -9.03 -19.83 -9.76
C ASP A 71 -10.40 -19.63 -10.47
N GLN A 72 -10.50 -18.61 -11.30
CA GLN A 72 -11.71 -18.26 -12.08
C GLN A 72 -11.52 -18.45 -13.58
N ASN A 73 -10.36 -18.90 -14.03
CA ASN A 73 -10.00 -18.97 -15.46
C ASN A 73 -10.34 -17.66 -16.21
N LYS A 74 -10.13 -16.53 -15.57
CA LYS A 74 -10.53 -15.20 -16.09
C LYS A 74 -9.30 -14.31 -16.24
N VAL A 75 -9.20 -13.65 -17.38
CA VAL A 75 -8.18 -12.62 -17.63
C VAL A 75 -8.83 -11.26 -17.46
N LEU A 76 -8.28 -10.47 -16.54
CA LEU A 76 -8.69 -9.10 -16.26
C LEU A 76 -7.79 -8.15 -17.04
N LYS A 77 -8.39 -7.20 -17.75
CA LYS A 77 -7.66 -6.10 -18.38
C LYS A 77 -7.54 -4.94 -17.39
N GLN A 78 -6.37 -4.36 -17.35
CA GLN A 78 -6.11 -3.18 -16.54
C GLN A 78 -6.83 -1.97 -17.12
N HIS A 79 -7.52 -1.22 -16.25
CA HIS A 79 -8.14 0.04 -16.65
C HIS A 79 -7.05 1.07 -17.02
N PRO A 80 -7.19 1.86 -18.09
CA PRO A 80 -6.15 2.79 -18.54
C PRO A 80 -5.73 3.84 -17.49
N LEU A 81 -6.63 4.19 -16.60
CA LEU A 81 -6.38 5.12 -15.50
C LEU A 81 -6.03 4.46 -14.17
N PHE A 82 -5.93 3.13 -14.12
CA PHE A 82 -5.44 2.44 -12.92
C PHE A 82 -3.97 2.79 -12.68
N ARG A 83 -3.61 3.06 -11.43
CA ARG A 83 -2.22 3.30 -11.02
C ARG A 83 -1.92 2.49 -9.77
N LEU A 84 -0.72 1.92 -9.75
CA LEU A 84 -0.20 1.17 -8.62
C LEU A 84 0.98 1.93 -8.00
N PHE A 85 0.92 2.10 -6.69
CA PHE A 85 1.98 2.72 -5.89
C PHE A 85 2.41 1.76 -4.78
N ALA A 86 3.64 1.91 -4.33
CA ALA A 86 4.13 1.24 -3.14
C ALA A 86 5.01 2.18 -2.33
N THR A 87 4.99 2.03 -1.02
CA THR A 87 5.98 2.63 -0.12
C THR A 87 6.88 1.54 0.43
N THR A 88 8.11 1.88 0.76
CA THR A 88 9.07 0.99 1.40
C THR A 88 9.88 1.78 2.42
N ASN A 89 10.29 1.12 3.49
CA ASN A 89 11.19 1.70 4.50
C ASN A 89 12.66 1.47 4.16
N THR A 90 12.92 0.58 3.22
CA THR A 90 14.27 0.29 2.70
C THR A 90 14.30 0.50 1.19
N ILE A 91 15.48 0.62 0.61
CA ILE A 91 15.65 0.72 -0.85
C ILE A 91 15.63 -0.66 -1.53
N GLY A 92 15.02 -1.67 -0.89
CA GLY A 92 14.95 -3.03 -1.39
C GLY A 92 16.14 -3.91 -1.00
N LEU A 93 17.10 -3.40 -0.24
CA LEU A 93 18.27 -4.17 0.23
C LEU A 93 18.04 -4.88 1.57
N GLY A 94 16.84 -4.77 2.13
CA GLY A 94 16.54 -5.21 3.48
C GLY A 94 17.12 -4.26 4.54
N ASP A 95 16.85 -4.55 5.79
CA ASP A 95 17.34 -3.73 6.89
C ASP A 95 18.75 -4.17 7.31
N THR A 96 19.72 -3.30 7.07
CA THR A 96 21.11 -3.47 7.56
C THR A 96 21.34 -2.75 8.90
N THR A 97 20.38 -1.97 9.35
CA THR A 97 20.52 -1.09 10.54
C THR A 97 19.83 -1.65 11.79
N GLY A 98 18.95 -2.64 11.66
CA GLY A 98 18.12 -3.18 12.73
C GLY A 98 16.92 -2.29 13.09
N LEU A 99 16.70 -1.19 12.36
CA LEU A 99 15.61 -0.25 12.62
C LEU A 99 14.28 -0.66 11.97
N TYR A 100 14.35 -1.45 10.91
CA TYR A 100 13.19 -1.86 10.09
C TYR A 100 13.05 -3.38 10.09
N GLN A 101 12.81 -3.95 11.26
CA GLN A 101 12.65 -5.40 11.41
C GLN A 101 11.49 -5.93 10.56
N GLY A 102 11.70 -7.08 9.93
CA GLY A 102 10.69 -7.71 9.07
C GLY A 102 10.72 -7.31 7.60
N THR A 103 11.54 -6.33 7.20
CA THR A 103 11.74 -6.01 5.79
C THR A 103 12.55 -7.10 5.09
N GLN A 104 12.16 -7.42 3.86
CA GLN A 104 12.81 -8.43 3.04
C GLN A 104 13.68 -7.80 1.95
N GLN A 105 14.71 -8.51 1.53
CA GLN A 105 15.45 -8.10 0.35
C GLN A 105 14.60 -8.33 -0.90
N LEU A 106 14.39 -7.27 -1.66
CA LEU A 106 13.77 -7.34 -2.97
C LEU A 106 14.85 -7.70 -3.98
N ASN A 107 14.59 -8.68 -4.83
CA ASN A 107 15.52 -8.96 -5.92
C ASN A 107 15.42 -7.88 -7.02
N GLN A 108 16.47 -7.74 -7.80
CA GLN A 108 16.55 -6.73 -8.86
C GLN A 108 15.37 -6.83 -9.84
N GLY A 109 14.95 -8.05 -10.20
CA GLY A 109 13.80 -8.25 -11.08
C GLY A 109 12.47 -7.77 -10.51
N GLN A 110 12.34 -7.67 -9.19
CA GLN A 110 11.17 -7.08 -8.54
C GLN A 110 11.18 -5.55 -8.65
N LEU A 111 12.36 -4.96 -8.47
CA LEU A 111 12.55 -3.51 -8.57
C LEU A 111 12.41 -3.02 -10.02
N ASP A 112 12.96 -3.74 -10.98
CA ASP A 112 12.95 -3.36 -12.41
C ASP A 112 11.54 -3.29 -13.02
N ARG A 113 10.55 -3.89 -12.37
CA ARG A 113 9.15 -3.80 -12.83
C ARG A 113 8.47 -2.48 -12.46
N TRP A 114 9.02 -1.74 -11.50
CA TRP A 114 8.52 -0.42 -11.15
C TRP A 114 9.03 0.63 -12.13
N ASN A 115 8.11 1.36 -12.76
CA ASN A 115 8.47 2.35 -13.79
C ASN A 115 9.21 3.56 -13.21
N ILE A 116 8.91 3.91 -11.97
CA ILE A 116 9.49 5.06 -11.27
C ILE A 116 9.80 4.64 -9.84
N ILE A 117 11.04 4.83 -9.44
CA ILE A 117 11.49 4.67 -8.06
C ILE A 117 12.09 6.00 -7.62
N THR A 118 11.62 6.52 -6.50
CA THR A 118 12.12 7.76 -5.92
C THR A 118 12.30 7.60 -4.40
N THR A 119 13.30 8.25 -3.87
CA THR A 119 13.54 8.29 -2.43
C THR A 119 12.99 9.59 -1.86
N LEU A 120 12.28 9.46 -0.73
CA LEU A 120 11.87 10.59 0.09
C LEU A 120 12.81 10.66 1.29
N ASN A 121 13.34 11.83 1.55
CA ASN A 121 14.20 12.08 2.69
C ASN A 121 13.55 13.09 3.62
N TYR A 122 14.11 13.24 4.81
CA TYR A 122 13.69 14.27 5.74
C TYR A 122 13.76 15.66 5.10
N LEU A 123 12.90 16.55 5.55
CA LEU A 123 12.95 17.95 5.13
C LEU A 123 14.27 18.58 5.63
N LYS A 124 14.66 19.69 5.00
CA LYS A 124 15.75 20.51 5.53
C LYS A 124 15.36 21.06 6.89
N PHE A 125 16.34 21.19 7.78
CA PHE A 125 16.15 21.64 9.16
C PHE A 125 15.26 22.90 9.29
N GLU A 126 15.45 23.87 8.41
CA GLU A 126 14.69 25.13 8.43
C GLU A 126 13.19 24.87 8.20
N LYS A 127 12.87 23.93 7.29
CA LYS A 127 11.47 23.57 6.98
C LYS A 127 10.83 22.75 8.09
N GLU A 128 11.55 21.85 8.71
CA GLU A 128 11.06 21.12 9.87
C GLU A 128 10.79 22.07 11.04
N LEU A 129 11.70 23.03 11.28
CA LEU A 129 11.52 24.05 12.32
C LEU A 129 10.27 24.90 12.06
N GLU A 130 10.04 25.36 10.82
CA GLU A 130 8.83 26.11 10.45
C GLU A 130 7.55 25.31 10.80
N ILE A 131 7.52 24.01 10.49
CA ILE A 131 6.37 23.14 10.78
C ILE A 131 6.18 22.99 12.29
N ILE A 132 7.25 22.73 13.03
CA ILE A 132 7.20 22.59 14.49
C ILE A 132 6.67 23.88 15.13
N LEU A 133 7.20 25.01 14.73
CA LEU A 133 6.77 26.32 15.26
C LEU A 133 5.31 26.65 14.89
N ALA A 134 4.87 26.30 13.69
CA ALA A 134 3.49 26.50 13.28
C ALA A 134 2.52 25.65 14.11
N LYS A 135 2.86 24.39 14.38
CA LYS A 135 2.05 23.48 15.20
C LYS A 135 2.12 23.79 16.70
N SER A 136 3.28 24.21 17.22
CA SER A 136 3.45 24.50 18.64
C SER A 136 2.69 25.77 19.10
N LYS A 137 2.44 26.72 18.20
CA LYS A 137 1.58 27.90 18.49
C LYS A 137 0.16 27.55 18.95
N VAL A 138 -0.31 26.35 18.57
CA VAL A 138 -1.63 25.84 18.96
C VAL A 138 -1.61 25.29 20.41
N LEU A 139 -0.44 24.92 20.91
CA LEU A 139 -0.26 24.26 22.21
C LEU A 139 0.15 25.24 23.33
N ILE A 140 0.46 26.49 23.01
CA ILE A 140 0.80 27.50 24.03
C ILE A 140 -0.51 28.04 24.63
N PRO A 141 -0.83 27.78 25.91
CA PRO A 141 -2.00 28.37 26.54
C PRO A 141 -1.86 29.89 26.51
N ARG A 142 -2.91 30.57 26.06
CA ARG A 142 -2.96 32.03 26.16
C ARG A 142 -2.79 32.40 27.64
N LYS A 143 -1.72 33.09 27.99
CA LYS A 143 -1.58 33.71 29.31
C LYS A 143 -2.82 34.59 29.54
N GLU A 144 -3.63 34.22 30.52
CA GLU A 144 -4.68 35.10 31.00
C GLU A 144 -4.06 36.45 31.34
N LYS A 145 -4.58 37.51 30.72
CA LYS A 145 -4.25 38.86 31.12
C LYS A 145 -4.69 39.00 32.58
N SER A 146 -3.78 39.04 33.52
CA SER A 146 -4.07 39.43 34.90
C SER A 146 -4.77 40.78 34.87
N LYS A 147 -6.05 40.78 35.28
CA LYS A 147 -6.74 42.03 35.57
C LYS A 147 -5.99 42.66 36.74
N SER A 148 -5.24 43.73 36.48
CA SER A 148 -4.82 44.64 37.54
C SER A 148 -6.06 45.22 38.17
N GLN A 149 -6.33 44.83 39.40
CA GLN A 149 -7.27 45.56 40.25
C GLN A 149 -6.60 46.85 40.68
N ILE A 150 -7.34 47.93 40.48
CA ILE A 150 -7.19 49.24 41.11
C ILE A 150 -7.74 49.18 42.50
#